data_45ca74b0307601e5012a2361142d4316
#
_entry.id   45ca74b0307601e5012a2361142d4316
#
_cell.length_a   1.000
_cell.length_b   1.000
_cell.length_c   1.000
_cell.angle_alpha   90.00
_cell.angle_beta   90.00
_cell.angle_gamma   90.00
#
_symmetry.space_group_name_H-M   'P 1'
#
loop_
_entity.id
_entity.type
_entity.pdbx_description
1 polymer ?
#
loop_
_entity_poly.entity_id
_entity_poly.type
_entity_poly.pdbx_seq_one_letter_code
_entity_poly.pdbx_strand_id
1 'polypeptide(L)' 'MGYSELWTIDDVANYLGVPKQTIYSWRHTGYGPKGFRVGKHLRWRSAVVIAWTLGLEKDE' A
#
# COMPACT_ATOMS: atom_id res chain seq x y z
N MET A 1 2.38 -8.95 19.35
CA MET A 1 3.57 -8.95 18.51
C MET A 1 3.76 -7.60 17.94
N GLY A 2 4.93 -7.10 17.91
CA GLY A 2 5.17 -5.76 17.43
C GLY A 2 5.43 -5.66 15.93
N TYR A 3 5.00 -6.63 15.17
CA TYR A 3 5.29 -6.66 13.74
C TYR A 3 4.14 -6.14 12.92
N SER A 4 4.47 -5.36 11.89
CA SER A 4 3.50 -5.00 10.88
C SER A 4 3.25 -6.21 10.01
N GLU A 5 2.00 -6.45 9.71
CA GLU A 5 1.66 -7.50 8.76
C GLU A 5 2.07 -7.07 7.37
N LEU A 6 2.40 -8.05 6.55
CA LEU A 6 2.64 -7.80 5.13
C LEU A 6 1.33 -8.01 4.39
N TRP A 7 0.95 -7.02 3.62
CA TRP A 7 -0.29 -7.05 2.85
C TRP A 7 0.01 -7.33 1.39
N THR A 8 -0.90 -8.08 0.76
CA THR A 8 -0.87 -8.29 -0.68
C THR A 8 -1.48 -7.07 -1.36
N ILE A 9 -1.39 -7.05 -2.70
CA ILE A 9 -2.03 -5.97 -3.45
C ILE A 9 -3.55 -5.98 -3.24
N ASP A 10 -4.15 -7.15 -3.08
CA ASP A 10 -5.58 -7.25 -2.79
C ASP A 10 -5.91 -6.61 -1.45
N ASP A 11 -5.08 -6.85 -0.45
CA ASP A 11 -5.28 -6.26 0.87
C ASP A 11 -5.20 -4.74 0.80
N VAL A 12 -4.20 -4.23 0.11
CA VAL A 12 -4.02 -2.78 -0.03
C VAL A 12 -5.18 -2.16 -0.79
N ALA A 13 -5.59 -2.79 -1.89
CA ALA A 13 -6.70 -2.30 -2.69
C ALA A 13 -7.99 -2.26 -1.87
N ASN A 14 -8.24 -3.32 -1.10
CA ASN A 14 -9.42 -3.37 -0.22
C ASN A 14 -9.39 -2.30 0.85
N TYR A 15 -8.24 -2.13 1.47
CA TYR A 15 -8.09 -1.14 2.54
C TYR A 15 -8.34 0.28 2.01
N LEU A 16 -7.78 0.58 0.84
CA LEU A 16 -7.89 1.90 0.24
C LEU A 16 -9.18 2.10 -0.54
N GLY A 17 -9.90 1.01 -0.82
CA GLY A 17 -11.16 1.11 -1.55
C GLY A 17 -10.97 1.43 -3.02
N VAL A 18 -9.87 0.97 -3.63
CA VAL A 18 -9.58 1.22 -5.04
C VAL A 18 -9.30 -0.11 -5.75
N PRO A 19 -9.45 -0.16 -7.07
CA PRO A 19 -9.12 -1.37 -7.83
C PRO A 19 -7.63 -1.66 -7.79
N LYS A 20 -7.25 -2.93 -7.90
CA LYS A 20 -5.85 -3.34 -7.95
C LYS A 20 -5.09 -2.62 -9.06
N GLN A 21 -5.75 -2.44 -10.18
CA GLN A 21 -5.17 -1.78 -11.34
C GLN A 21 -4.69 -0.38 -11.01
N THR A 22 -5.41 0.31 -10.13
CA THR A 22 -5.01 1.63 -9.66
C THR A 22 -3.69 1.56 -8.90
N ILE A 23 -3.52 0.53 -8.05
CA ILE A 23 -2.28 0.36 -7.29
C ILE A 23 -1.10 0.14 -8.26
N TYR A 24 -1.27 -0.71 -9.26
CA TYR A 24 -0.23 -0.94 -10.26
C TYR A 24 0.14 0.36 -10.99
N SER A 25 -0.87 1.14 -11.34
CA SER A 25 -0.67 2.41 -12.02
C SER A 25 0.15 3.36 -11.16
N TRP A 26 -0.17 3.43 -9.88
CA TRP A 26 0.55 4.28 -8.93
C TRP A 26 2.02 3.89 -8.82
N ARG A 27 2.31 2.59 -8.86
CA ARG A 27 3.69 2.13 -8.79
C ARG A 27 4.53 2.65 -9.96
N HIS A 28 3.91 2.78 -11.14
CA HIS A 28 4.59 3.32 -12.31
C HIS A 28 4.90 4.81 -12.16
N THR A 29 4.05 5.54 -11.47
CA THR A 29 4.21 6.97 -11.33
C THR A 29 4.92 7.38 -10.04
N GLY A 30 5.18 6.42 -9.15
CA GLY A 30 5.81 6.70 -7.86
C GLY A 30 4.85 7.24 -6.82
N TYR A 31 3.57 7.12 -7.05
CA TYR A 31 2.54 7.55 -6.11
C TYR A 31 2.10 6.40 -5.22
N GLY A 32 1.57 6.73 -4.06
CA GLY A 32 1.00 5.74 -3.15
C GLY A 32 1.99 5.24 -2.11
N PRO A 33 1.54 4.33 -1.25
CA PRO A 33 2.41 3.77 -0.22
C PRO A 33 3.49 2.91 -0.85
N LYS A 34 4.65 2.86 -0.24
CA LYS A 34 5.78 2.12 -0.78
C LYS A 34 5.67 0.64 -0.45
N GLY A 35 5.72 -0.18 -1.49
CA GLY A 35 5.77 -1.61 -1.35
C GLY A 35 7.14 -2.13 -1.77
N PHE A 36 7.32 -3.43 -1.65
CA PHE A 36 8.58 -4.08 -2.01
C PHE A 36 8.29 -5.48 -2.52
N ARG A 37 9.28 -6.09 -3.11
CA ARG A 37 9.14 -7.44 -3.65
C ARG A 37 9.66 -8.47 -2.68
N VAL A 38 8.86 -9.53 -2.52
CA VAL A 38 9.30 -10.72 -1.83
C VAL A 38 9.31 -11.79 -2.91
N GLY A 39 10.48 -12.07 -3.48
CA GLY A 39 10.58 -12.92 -4.65
C GLY A 39 9.88 -12.26 -5.83
N LYS A 40 8.85 -12.89 -6.34
CA LYS A 40 8.05 -12.38 -7.46
C LYS A 40 6.80 -11.64 -7.00
N HIS A 41 6.57 -11.59 -5.70
CA HIS A 41 5.32 -11.05 -5.16
C HIS A 41 5.52 -9.68 -4.56
N LEU A 42 4.56 -8.81 -4.79
CA LEU A 42 4.56 -7.48 -4.18
C LEU A 42 3.92 -7.57 -2.80
N ARG A 43 4.53 -6.86 -1.86
CA ARG A 43 4.01 -6.79 -0.50
C ARG A 43 4.16 -5.38 0.04
N TRP A 44 3.31 -5.04 0.99
CA TRP A 44 3.34 -3.75 1.68
C TRP A 44 3.25 -4.01 3.18
N ARG A 45 3.99 -3.24 3.95
CA ARG A 45 3.80 -3.28 5.39
C ARG A 45 2.52 -2.52 5.72
N SER A 46 1.65 -3.15 6.49
CA SER A 46 0.37 -2.53 6.85
C SER A 46 0.58 -1.16 7.49
N ALA A 47 1.57 -1.04 8.37
CA ALA A 47 1.85 0.23 9.03
C ALA A 47 2.21 1.34 8.04
N VAL A 48 2.93 0.99 6.98
CA VAL A 48 3.32 1.97 5.95
C VAL A 48 2.08 2.45 5.18
N VAL A 49 1.19 1.53 4.84
CA VAL A 49 -0.04 1.89 4.11
C VAL A 49 -0.91 2.79 4.97
N ILE A 50 -1.08 2.42 6.23
CA ILE A 50 -1.89 3.21 7.15
C ILE A 50 -1.30 4.60 7.36
N ALA A 51 0.01 4.67 7.58
CA ALA A 51 0.69 5.96 7.76
C ALA A 51 0.55 6.85 6.52
N TRP A 52 0.61 6.26 5.34
CA TRP A 52 0.45 7.00 4.09
C TRP A 52 -0.94 7.64 4.02
N THR A 53 -1.99 6.91 4.40
CA THR A 53 -3.35 7.47 4.38
C THR A 53 -3.51 8.58 5.41
N LEU A 54 -2.85 8.44 6.56
CA LEU A 54 -2.90 9.50 7.57
C LEU A 54 -2.27 10.78 7.05
N GLY A 55 -1.22 10.66 6.25
CA GLY A 55 -0.61 11.81 5.61
C GLY A 55 -1.55 12.50 4.63
N LEU A 56 -2.35 11.71 3.90
CA LEU A 56 -3.33 12.28 2.99
C LEU A 56 -4.40 13.07 3.75
N GLU A 57 -4.85 12.55 4.88
CA GLU A 57 -5.86 13.24 5.70
C GLU A 57 -5.40 14.61 6.16
N LYS A 58 -4.11 14.73 6.44
CA LYS A 58 -3.56 15.99 6.91
C LYS A 58 -3.54 17.09 5.85
N ASP A 59 -3.55 16.69 4.59
CA ASP A 59 -3.49 17.62 3.47
C ASP A 59 -4.86 18.18 3.09
N GLU A 60 -5.91 17.69 3.71
CA GLU A 60 -7.28 18.13 3.46
C GLU A 60 -7.61 19.50 4.07
#